data_fff36f0d277e7d3d8194f0f5d491c2ba
#
_entry.id   fff36f0d277e7d3d8194f0f5d491c2ba
#
_cell.length_a   1.000
_cell.length_b   1.000
_cell.length_c   1.000
_cell.angle_alpha   90.00
_cell.angle_beta   90.00
_cell.angle_gamma   90.00
#
_symmetry.space_group_name_H-M   'P 1'
#
loop_
_entity.id
_entity.type
_entity.pdbx_description
1 polymer ?
#
loop_
_entity_poly.entity_id
_entity_poly.type
_entity_poly.pdbx_seq_one_letter_code
_entity_poly.pdbx_strand_id
1 'polypeptide(L)'
;MRLAIIIGSVRQGRFGPTAAAWLHARACRRDDLDVDVIDLAEAWLPTVLPAGFPARGVTGPPAVEHLRPWLADADAFVIVTPEYNHSFPASLKNAIDWYHEEWRGKPVAFVAYGEASGGLRAVEQLHPVFGALDAVCVGEPVSLPFHRIPPDSSAERLLDALEKHHRDRQR
;
A
#
# COMPACT_ATOMS: atom_id res chain seq x y z
N MET A 1 -13.43 -0.26 -10.02
CA MET A 1 -11.97 -0.32 -9.77
C MET A 1 -11.71 -1.16 -8.54
N ARG A 2 -10.83 -2.16 -8.61
CA ARG A 2 -10.45 -2.97 -7.45
C ARG A 2 -9.29 -2.31 -6.71
N LEU A 3 -9.51 -1.94 -5.45
CA LEU A 3 -8.57 -1.23 -4.60
C LEU A 3 -8.02 -2.16 -3.51
N ALA A 4 -6.70 -2.32 -3.42
CA ALA A 4 -6.08 -3.00 -2.30
C ALA A 4 -5.49 -2.00 -1.29
N ILE A 5 -5.96 -2.05 -0.04
CA ILE A 5 -5.41 -1.28 1.09
C ILE A 5 -4.43 -2.18 1.83
N ILE A 6 -3.14 -1.82 1.84
CA ILE A 6 -2.07 -2.64 2.41
C ILE A 6 -1.59 -2.04 3.74
N ILE A 7 -1.72 -2.78 4.84
CA ILE A 7 -1.24 -2.39 6.16
C ILE A 7 0.22 -2.83 6.32
N GLY A 8 1.16 -1.88 6.25
CA GLY A 8 2.60 -2.16 6.20
C GLY A 8 3.25 -2.55 7.53
N SER A 9 2.67 -2.16 8.68
CA SER A 9 3.25 -2.42 10.00
C SER A 9 2.82 -3.78 10.55
N VAL A 10 3.78 -4.53 11.10
CA VAL A 10 3.55 -5.81 11.80
C VAL A 10 3.81 -5.72 13.32
N ARG A 11 4.04 -4.50 13.84
CA ARG A 11 4.32 -4.27 15.26
C ARG A 11 3.08 -4.52 16.11
N GLN A 12 3.24 -5.11 17.29
CA GLN A 12 2.15 -5.23 18.27
C GLN A 12 1.63 -3.85 18.71
N GLY A 13 0.31 -3.71 18.87
CA GLY A 13 -0.32 -2.44 19.23
C GLY A 13 -0.23 -1.36 18.15
N ARG A 14 0.01 -1.74 16.89
CA ARG A 14 0.14 -0.83 15.74
C ARG A 14 -1.16 -0.06 15.46
N PHE A 15 -1.01 1.16 14.97
CA PHE A 15 -2.13 2.02 14.57
C PHE A 15 -2.64 1.73 13.16
N GLY A 16 -1.86 1.01 12.34
CA GLY A 16 -2.18 0.71 10.93
C GLY A 16 -3.60 0.19 10.70
N PRO A 17 -4.10 -0.82 11.46
CA PRO A 17 -5.47 -1.30 11.33
C PRO A 17 -6.54 -0.23 11.53
N THR A 18 -6.34 0.72 12.46
CA THR A 18 -7.26 1.83 12.70
C THR A 18 -7.28 2.80 11.52
N ALA A 19 -6.10 3.15 10.98
CA ALA A 19 -5.98 4.01 9.80
C ALA A 19 -6.58 3.35 8.55
N ALA A 20 -6.34 2.06 8.35
CA ALA A 20 -6.91 1.29 7.24
C ALA A 20 -8.45 1.18 7.36
N ALA A 21 -8.98 0.90 8.55
CA ALA A 21 -10.42 0.83 8.78
C ALA A 21 -11.11 2.19 8.52
N TRP A 22 -10.47 3.30 8.88
CA TRP A 22 -10.97 4.63 8.56
C TRP A 22 -11.08 4.84 7.04
N LEU A 23 -10.04 4.50 6.27
CA LEU A 23 -10.05 4.64 4.81
C LEU A 23 -11.06 3.66 4.18
N HIS A 24 -11.05 2.39 4.58
CA HIS A 24 -11.93 1.34 4.10
C HIS A 24 -13.42 1.74 4.24
N ALA A 25 -13.80 2.28 5.42
CA ALA A 25 -15.17 2.73 5.64
C ALA A 25 -15.63 3.86 4.70
N ARG A 26 -14.71 4.65 4.12
CA ARG A 26 -15.00 5.69 3.12
C ARG A 26 -15.01 5.09 1.72
N ALA A 27 -14.06 4.25 1.40
CA ALA A 27 -13.99 3.57 0.12
C ALA A 27 -15.23 2.70 -0.13
N CYS A 28 -15.73 1.98 0.87
CA CYS A 28 -16.95 1.16 0.78
C CYS A 28 -18.25 1.96 0.61
N ARG A 29 -18.24 3.30 0.72
CA ARG A 29 -19.40 4.13 0.39
C ARG A 29 -19.50 4.45 -1.10
N ARG A 30 -18.48 4.08 -1.86
CA ARG A 30 -18.39 4.33 -3.30
C ARG A 30 -18.78 3.07 -4.05
N ASP A 31 -19.80 3.17 -4.88
CA ASP A 31 -20.31 2.04 -5.69
C ASP A 31 -19.33 1.64 -6.82
N ASP A 32 -18.37 2.50 -7.13
CA ASP A 32 -17.35 2.28 -8.17
C ASP A 32 -16.09 1.58 -7.67
N LEU A 33 -15.99 1.29 -6.35
CA LEU A 33 -14.85 0.62 -5.73
C LEU A 33 -15.22 -0.77 -5.17
N ASP A 34 -14.38 -1.75 -5.48
CA ASP A 34 -14.31 -3.05 -4.80
C ASP A 34 -13.03 -3.04 -3.97
N VAL A 35 -13.13 -3.25 -2.64
CA VAL A 35 -12.05 -2.93 -1.71
C VAL A 35 -11.60 -4.14 -0.93
N ASP A 36 -10.33 -4.50 -1.10
CA ASP A 36 -9.65 -5.52 -0.31
C ASP A 36 -8.72 -4.88 0.74
N VAL A 37 -8.61 -5.48 1.91
CA VAL A 37 -7.64 -5.09 2.95
C VAL A 37 -6.64 -6.21 3.16
N ILE A 38 -5.37 -5.90 2.95
CA ILE A 38 -4.23 -6.82 3.09
C ILE A 38 -3.42 -6.40 4.31
N ASP A 39 -3.39 -7.23 5.34
CA ASP A 39 -2.59 -7.00 6.54
C ASP A 39 -1.29 -7.81 6.47
N LEU A 40 -0.14 -7.13 6.34
CA LEU A 40 1.15 -7.81 6.25
C LEU A 40 1.53 -8.58 7.53
N ALA A 41 0.91 -8.29 8.68
CA ALA A 41 1.10 -9.09 9.87
C ALA A 41 0.50 -10.50 9.76
N GLU A 42 -0.46 -10.68 8.87
CA GLU A 42 -1.15 -11.96 8.62
C GLU A 42 -0.62 -12.67 7.36
N ALA A 43 0.18 -11.97 6.55
CA ALA A 43 0.68 -12.50 5.29
C ALA A 43 1.84 -13.49 5.46
N TRP A 44 2.55 -13.48 6.59
CA TRP A 44 3.66 -14.40 6.91
C TRP A 44 4.73 -14.51 5.82
N LEU A 45 5.04 -13.40 5.12
CA LEU A 45 6.02 -13.40 4.04
C LEU A 45 7.43 -13.71 4.57
N PRO A 46 8.15 -14.67 3.98
CA PRO A 46 9.53 -14.94 4.36
C PRO A 46 10.43 -13.72 4.12
N THR A 47 11.46 -13.54 4.93
CA THR A 47 12.44 -12.44 4.79
C THR A 47 13.59 -12.77 3.85
N VAL A 48 13.74 -14.04 3.45
CA VAL A 48 14.81 -14.51 2.57
C VAL A 48 14.23 -14.80 1.18
N LEU A 49 14.65 -14.02 0.19
CA LEU A 49 14.29 -14.24 -1.20
C LEU A 49 15.23 -15.32 -1.81
N PRO A 50 14.70 -16.31 -2.54
CA PRO A 50 15.53 -17.30 -3.22
C PRO A 50 16.38 -16.67 -4.32
N ALA A 51 17.51 -17.31 -4.63
CA ALA A 51 18.37 -16.86 -5.73
C ALA A 51 17.59 -16.84 -7.06
N GLY A 52 17.73 -15.76 -7.82
CA GLY A 52 17.04 -15.55 -9.09
C GLY A 52 15.58 -15.14 -8.98
N PHE A 53 15.06 -14.89 -7.79
CA PHE A 53 13.72 -14.34 -7.61
C PHE A 53 13.77 -12.79 -7.61
N PRO A 54 12.75 -12.07 -8.15
CA PRO A 54 11.64 -12.56 -8.94
C PRO A 54 12.04 -12.80 -10.41
N ALA A 55 11.88 -14.01 -10.90
CA ALA A 55 12.05 -14.32 -12.31
C ALA A 55 10.79 -15.01 -12.87
N ARG A 56 10.47 -14.80 -14.15
CA ARG A 56 9.33 -15.46 -14.79
C ARG A 56 9.42 -16.97 -14.60
N GLY A 57 8.34 -17.56 -14.10
CA GLY A 57 8.23 -19.03 -13.91
C GLY A 57 8.88 -19.56 -12.62
N VAL A 58 9.44 -18.71 -11.77
CA VAL A 58 9.90 -19.12 -10.45
C VAL A 58 8.74 -18.98 -9.46
N THR A 59 8.28 -20.12 -8.94
CA THR A 59 7.24 -20.15 -7.90
C THR A 59 7.84 -19.77 -6.54
N GLY A 60 7.20 -18.85 -5.87
CA GLY A 60 7.58 -18.45 -4.52
C GLY A 60 7.10 -19.43 -3.43
N PRO A 61 7.45 -19.19 -2.17
CA PRO A 61 6.89 -19.91 -1.03
C PRO A 61 5.35 -19.79 -0.96
N PRO A 62 4.64 -20.74 -0.32
CA PRO A 62 3.17 -20.74 -0.30
C PRO A 62 2.53 -19.43 0.16
N ALA A 63 3.10 -18.75 1.17
CA ALA A 63 2.60 -17.46 1.65
C ALA A 63 2.65 -16.37 0.55
N VAL A 64 3.70 -16.36 -0.27
CA VAL A 64 3.88 -15.42 -1.39
C VAL A 64 2.85 -15.71 -2.50
N GLU A 65 2.70 -16.99 -2.86
CA GLU A 65 1.75 -17.38 -3.91
C GLU A 65 0.28 -17.19 -3.47
N HIS A 66 0.01 -17.31 -2.16
CA HIS A 66 -1.32 -17.05 -1.62
C HIS A 66 -1.72 -15.56 -1.75
N LEU A 67 -0.78 -14.65 -1.51
CA LEU A 67 -1.05 -13.22 -1.58
C LEU A 67 -1.01 -12.66 -3.03
N ARG A 68 -0.28 -13.31 -3.93
CA ARG A 68 -0.08 -12.85 -5.33
C ARG A 68 -1.37 -12.50 -6.07
N PRO A 69 -2.44 -13.33 -6.06
CA PRO A 69 -3.68 -13.01 -6.78
C PRO A 69 -4.33 -11.70 -6.32
N TRP A 70 -4.31 -11.41 -5.02
CA TRP A 70 -4.88 -10.18 -4.46
C TRP A 70 -4.17 -8.92 -4.98
N LEU A 71 -2.83 -8.99 -5.11
CA LEU A 71 -2.05 -7.90 -5.68
C LEU A 71 -2.17 -7.83 -7.20
N ALA A 72 -2.20 -8.97 -7.87
CA ALA A 72 -2.32 -9.03 -9.33
C ALA A 72 -3.66 -8.47 -9.82
N ASP A 73 -4.75 -8.82 -9.14
CA ASP A 73 -6.12 -8.42 -9.49
C ASP A 73 -6.45 -6.97 -9.10
N ALA A 74 -5.69 -6.36 -8.17
CA ALA A 74 -5.88 -4.97 -7.79
C ALA A 74 -5.55 -4.03 -8.96
N ASP A 75 -6.39 -3.04 -9.19
CA ASP A 75 -6.17 -1.95 -10.15
C ASP A 75 -5.35 -0.81 -9.56
N ALA A 76 -5.42 -0.66 -8.23
CA ALA A 76 -4.80 0.43 -7.48
C ALA A 76 -4.44 0.00 -6.06
N PHE A 77 -3.49 0.70 -5.44
CA PHE A 77 -3.04 0.43 -4.08
C PHE A 77 -3.11 1.66 -3.18
N VAL A 78 -3.48 1.46 -1.91
CA VAL A 78 -3.18 2.40 -0.83
C VAL A 78 -2.27 1.74 0.18
N ILE A 79 -1.11 2.32 0.40
CA ILE A 79 -0.14 1.86 1.40
C ILE A 79 -0.40 2.61 2.71
N VAL A 80 -0.79 1.86 3.74
CA VAL A 80 -0.95 2.38 5.11
C VAL A 80 0.32 2.09 5.90
N THR A 81 1.14 3.11 6.14
CA THR A 81 2.49 2.92 6.69
C THR A 81 2.81 3.81 7.89
N PRO A 82 3.45 3.29 8.95
CA PRO A 82 4.12 4.12 9.96
C PRO A 82 5.41 4.72 9.43
N GLU A 83 5.90 5.71 10.13
CA GLU A 83 7.29 6.14 10.05
C GLU A 83 8.11 5.50 11.18
N TYR A 84 9.12 4.72 10.83
CA TYR A 84 10.10 4.12 11.74
C TYR A 84 11.50 4.67 11.42
N ASN A 85 12.09 5.40 12.34
CA ASN A 85 13.43 5.96 12.18
C ASN A 85 13.59 6.73 10.85
N HIS A 86 12.62 7.60 10.53
CA HIS A 86 12.55 8.39 9.30
C HIS A 86 12.36 7.57 8.00
N SER A 87 11.95 6.30 8.10
CA SER A 87 11.71 5.42 6.97
C SER A 87 10.44 4.61 7.16
N PHE A 88 10.17 3.68 6.26
CA PHE A 88 9.05 2.74 6.30
C PHE A 88 9.45 1.39 6.91
N PRO A 89 8.49 0.55 7.37
CA PRO A 89 8.80 -0.75 7.99
C PRO A 89 9.50 -1.72 7.05
N ALA A 90 10.42 -2.53 7.61
CA ALA A 90 11.06 -3.62 6.89
C ALA A 90 10.06 -4.64 6.32
N SER A 91 8.94 -4.89 7.02
CA SER A 91 7.84 -5.74 6.55
C SER A 91 7.23 -5.24 5.25
N LEU A 92 7.08 -3.93 5.10
CA LEU A 92 6.58 -3.32 3.87
C LEU A 92 7.60 -3.47 2.73
N LYS A 93 8.89 -3.19 3.01
CA LYS A 93 9.94 -3.40 2.00
C LYS A 93 10.02 -4.85 1.55
N ASN A 94 9.96 -5.78 2.51
CA ASN A 94 9.93 -7.21 2.21
C ASN A 94 8.76 -7.58 1.29
N ALA A 95 7.55 -7.10 1.58
CA ALA A 95 6.38 -7.32 0.73
C ALA A 95 6.57 -6.74 -0.67
N ILE A 96 7.11 -5.52 -0.78
CA ILE A 96 7.35 -4.88 -2.08
C ILE A 96 8.35 -5.70 -2.91
N ASP A 97 9.40 -6.26 -2.30
CA ASP A 97 10.44 -7.02 -2.99
C ASP A 97 10.00 -8.42 -3.45
N TRP A 98 8.97 -9.00 -2.82
CA TRP A 98 8.40 -10.28 -3.25
C TRP A 98 7.59 -10.17 -4.53
N TYR A 99 7.09 -8.97 -4.90
CA TYR A 99 6.22 -8.76 -6.04
C TYR A 99 6.79 -7.67 -6.94
N HIS A 100 6.82 -7.91 -8.23
CA HIS A 100 7.37 -6.97 -9.21
C HIS A 100 6.34 -6.59 -10.25
N GLU A 101 5.83 -7.58 -10.99
CA GLU A 101 4.86 -7.34 -12.06
C GLU A 101 3.51 -6.86 -11.51
N GLU A 102 3.19 -7.21 -10.27
CA GLU A 102 1.94 -6.86 -9.61
C GLU A 102 1.82 -5.35 -9.35
N TRP A 103 2.94 -4.64 -9.25
CA TRP A 103 2.98 -3.18 -9.06
C TRP A 103 2.99 -2.41 -10.37
N ARG A 104 3.49 -3.02 -11.45
CA ARG A 104 3.81 -2.35 -12.70
C ARG A 104 2.64 -1.58 -13.28
N GLY A 105 2.87 -0.28 -13.52
CA GLY A 105 1.92 0.64 -14.14
C GLY A 105 0.69 0.95 -13.28
N LYS A 106 0.55 0.41 -12.07
CA LYS A 106 -0.61 0.66 -11.21
C LYS A 106 -0.41 1.88 -10.33
N PRO A 107 -1.47 2.66 -10.06
CA PRO A 107 -1.41 3.79 -9.16
C PRO A 107 -1.29 3.36 -7.70
N VAL A 108 -0.42 4.06 -6.97
CA VAL A 108 -0.16 3.87 -5.54
C VAL A 108 -0.34 5.20 -4.82
N ALA A 109 -1.17 5.21 -3.78
CA ALA A 109 -1.33 6.35 -2.88
C ALA A 109 -0.97 5.96 -1.44
N PHE A 110 -0.82 6.95 -0.56
CA PHE A 110 -0.28 6.73 0.77
C PHE A 110 -1.18 7.30 1.86
N VAL A 111 -1.39 6.51 2.91
CA VAL A 111 -1.85 6.94 4.23
C VAL A 111 -0.71 6.68 5.20
N ALA A 112 -0.08 7.72 5.69
CA ALA A 112 1.08 7.60 6.55
C ALA A 112 0.81 8.16 7.95
N TYR A 113 1.44 7.59 8.97
CA TYR A 113 1.27 8.02 10.34
C TYR A 113 2.59 7.98 11.11
N GLY A 114 2.69 8.83 12.11
CA GLY A 114 3.88 8.97 12.93
C GLY A 114 3.67 10.04 13.99
N GLU A 115 4.77 10.53 14.55
CA GLU A 115 4.76 11.67 15.46
C GLU A 115 4.58 12.98 14.68
N ALA A 116 5.46 13.94 14.85
CA ALA A 116 5.33 15.29 14.26
C ALA A 116 5.31 15.29 12.71
N SER A 117 6.07 14.40 12.06
CA SER A 117 6.10 14.28 10.59
C SER A 117 4.82 13.66 10.00
N GLY A 118 3.99 13.00 10.84
CA GLY A 118 2.81 12.28 10.37
C GLY A 118 3.11 11.17 9.37
N GLY A 119 4.36 10.69 9.31
CA GLY A 119 4.79 9.61 8.42
C GLY A 119 5.30 10.06 7.04
N LEU A 120 5.39 11.36 6.77
CA LEU A 120 5.75 11.87 5.44
C LEU A 120 7.16 11.45 4.98
N ARG A 121 8.13 11.30 5.91
CA ARG A 121 9.49 10.86 5.57
C ARG A 121 9.51 9.41 5.07
N ALA A 122 8.61 8.56 5.58
CA ALA A 122 8.46 7.20 5.06
C ALA A 122 7.93 7.23 3.62
N VAL A 123 6.97 8.12 3.32
CA VAL A 123 6.42 8.30 1.96
C VAL A 123 7.48 8.82 0.99
N GLU A 124 8.28 9.81 1.39
CA GLU A 124 9.38 10.33 0.57
C GLU A 124 10.33 9.22 0.10
N GLN A 125 10.63 8.25 0.98
CA GLN A 125 11.48 7.12 0.63
C GLN A 125 10.76 6.03 -0.17
N LEU A 126 9.44 5.92 -0.07
CA LEU A 126 8.65 4.95 -0.86
C LEU A 126 8.51 5.37 -2.34
N HIS A 127 8.53 6.67 -2.64
CA HIS A 127 8.43 7.16 -4.02
C HIS A 127 9.49 6.54 -4.96
N PRO A 128 10.81 6.61 -4.69
CA PRO A 128 11.80 5.97 -5.55
C PRO A 128 11.70 4.44 -5.56
N VAL A 129 11.23 3.81 -4.48
CA VAL A 129 11.04 2.36 -4.42
C VAL A 129 9.95 1.91 -5.40
N PHE A 130 8.77 2.54 -5.36
CA PHE A 130 7.68 2.23 -6.29
C PHE A 130 8.00 2.68 -7.72
N GLY A 131 8.73 3.79 -7.88
CA GLY A 131 9.20 4.23 -9.19
C GLY A 131 10.12 3.21 -9.88
N ALA A 132 10.98 2.52 -9.12
CA ALA A 132 11.84 1.45 -9.62
C ALA A 132 11.06 0.20 -10.11
N LEU A 133 9.78 0.08 -9.70
CA LEU A 133 8.87 -1.00 -10.09
C LEU A 133 7.87 -0.56 -11.18
N ASP A 134 8.09 0.60 -11.80
CA ASP A 134 7.16 1.21 -12.76
C ASP A 134 5.74 1.47 -12.19
N ALA A 135 5.58 1.49 -10.87
CA ALA A 135 4.34 1.91 -10.24
C ALA A 135 4.23 3.45 -10.22
N VAL A 136 3.03 3.98 -10.22
CA VAL A 136 2.81 5.43 -10.31
C VAL A 136 2.27 5.97 -8.99
N CYS A 137 3.10 6.70 -8.25
CA CYS A 137 2.64 7.37 -7.03
C CYS A 137 1.72 8.53 -7.38
N VAL A 138 0.50 8.55 -6.86
CA VAL A 138 -0.54 9.52 -7.20
C VAL A 138 -1.13 10.20 -5.97
N GLY A 139 -1.58 11.44 -6.17
CA GLY A 139 -2.21 12.24 -5.13
C GLY A 139 -1.27 12.69 -4.02
N GLU A 140 -1.79 13.57 -3.16
CA GLU A 140 -1.09 13.98 -1.94
C GLU A 140 -1.24 12.90 -0.86
N PRO A 141 -0.17 12.54 -0.15
CA PRO A 141 -0.27 11.56 0.93
C PRO A 141 -1.16 12.08 2.07
N VAL A 142 -2.01 11.21 2.58
CA VAL A 142 -2.78 11.53 3.80
C VAL A 142 -1.87 11.29 4.99
N SER A 143 -1.49 12.37 5.65
CA SER A 143 -0.61 12.37 6.82
C SER A 143 -1.42 12.39 8.13
N LEU A 144 -1.04 11.54 9.09
CA LEU A 144 -1.72 11.34 10.37
C LEU A 144 -0.74 11.63 11.53
N PRO A 145 -0.40 12.90 11.78
CA PRO A 145 0.50 13.26 12.89
C PRO A 145 -0.13 12.87 14.23
N PHE A 146 0.69 12.31 15.11
CA PHE A 146 0.27 11.83 16.42
C PHE A 146 -0.95 10.88 16.38
N HIS A 147 -1.06 10.09 15.29
CA HIS A 147 -2.14 9.13 15.06
C HIS A 147 -3.56 9.75 15.06
N ARG A 148 -3.67 11.01 14.67
CA ARG A 148 -4.96 11.70 14.57
C ARG A 148 -5.61 11.43 13.23
N ILE A 149 -6.80 10.88 13.26
CA ILE A 149 -7.60 10.65 12.04
C ILE A 149 -8.05 12.00 11.47
N PRO A 150 -7.79 12.26 10.18
CA PRO A 150 -8.14 13.52 9.53
C PRO A 150 -9.62 13.53 9.10
N PRO A 151 -10.14 14.68 8.63
CA PRO A 151 -11.47 14.74 8.02
C PRO A 151 -11.64 13.78 6.84
N ASP A 152 -12.87 13.31 6.63
CA ASP A 152 -13.23 12.37 5.55
C ASP A 152 -12.85 12.89 4.15
N SER A 153 -12.88 14.21 3.93
CA SER A 153 -12.44 14.83 2.67
C SER A 153 -11.00 14.51 2.27
N SER A 154 -10.15 14.11 3.23
CA SER A 154 -8.78 13.67 2.93
C SER A 154 -8.77 12.30 2.27
N ALA A 155 -9.63 11.37 2.71
CA ALA A 155 -9.82 10.09 2.05
C ALA A 155 -10.43 10.25 0.66
N GLU A 156 -11.43 11.12 0.52
CA GLU A 156 -12.10 11.38 -0.75
C GLU A 156 -11.12 11.87 -1.81
N ARG A 157 -10.29 12.89 -1.50
CA ARG A 157 -9.26 13.39 -2.43
C ARG A 157 -8.25 12.30 -2.83
N LEU A 158 -7.84 11.43 -1.90
CA LEU A 158 -6.93 10.34 -2.19
C LEU A 158 -7.58 9.32 -3.14
N LEU A 159 -8.83 8.93 -2.87
CA LEU A 159 -9.58 7.99 -3.70
C LEU A 159 -9.86 8.56 -5.09
N ASP A 160 -10.21 9.84 -5.19
CA ASP A 160 -10.42 10.53 -6.47
C ASP A 160 -9.14 10.58 -7.33
N ALA A 161 -7.98 10.77 -6.70
CA ALA A 161 -6.69 10.75 -7.43
C ALA A 161 -6.38 9.37 -8.02
N LEU A 162 -6.64 8.29 -7.26
CA LEU A 162 -6.49 6.92 -7.74
C LEU A 162 -7.42 6.62 -8.91
N GLU A 163 -8.71 6.94 -8.76
CA GLU A 163 -9.72 6.69 -9.78
C GLU A 163 -9.45 7.47 -11.06
N LYS A 164 -9.09 8.75 -10.95
CA LYS A 164 -8.71 9.57 -12.10
C LYS A 164 -7.57 8.91 -12.88
N HIS A 165 -6.51 8.51 -12.20
CA HIS A 165 -5.37 7.87 -12.86
C HIS A 165 -5.76 6.54 -13.51
N HIS A 166 -6.56 5.72 -12.82
CA HIS A 166 -7.04 4.45 -13.37
C HIS A 166 -7.86 4.66 -14.66
N ARG A 167 -8.78 5.62 -14.69
CA ARG A 167 -9.56 5.98 -15.88
C ARG A 167 -8.70 6.47 -17.05
N ASP A 168 -7.70 7.30 -16.75
CA ASP A 168 -6.79 7.86 -17.79
C ASP A 168 -5.94 6.77 -18.46
N ARG A 169 -5.66 5.66 -17.76
CA ARG A 169 -4.96 4.49 -18.32
C ARG A 169 -5.82 3.59 -19.20
N GLN A 170 -7.14 3.65 -19.07
CA GLN A 170 -8.06 2.82 -19.87
C GLN A 170 -8.42 3.45 -21.21
N ARG A 171 -8.02 4.71 -21.43
CA ARG A 171 -8.21 5.46 -22.69
C ARG A 171 -7.04 5.28 -23.63
#